data_1e4b9aa1d93027aa2c08b1db9eb82011
#
_entry.id   1e4b9aa1d93027aa2c08b1db9eb82011
#
_cell.length_a   1.000
_cell.length_b   1.000
_cell.length_c   1.000
_cell.angle_alpha   90.00
_cell.angle_beta   90.00
_cell.angle_gamma   90.00
#
_symmetry.space_group_name_H-M   'P 1'
#
loop_
_entity.id
_entity.type
_entity.pdbx_description
1 polymer ?
#
loop_
_entity_poly.entity_id
_entity_poly.type
_entity_poly.pdbx_seq_one_letter_code
_entity_poly.pdbx_strand_id
1 'polypeptide(L)'
;MIQIKKTRQNQTMSSNNKPLQGRRIEQQVMGQATRDGDGVKLTRVLTQAHQRRLDPFLMLDNFGSDDPNDYGGGFPDHPHRGFETVTYMIAGRMRHKDSAGHEGLLQNGGVQWMTAGRGVVHSEMPEQEEGVMEGFQLWLNLPSYQKMCTPAYLDIQSDSIPEYQFNGSIKVRVISGESNGVSGAVLRPPELFATNPLYLDIHFENDACFEQTLNPLHNAFLFVYRGH
;
A
#
# COMPACT_ATOMS: atom_id res chain seq x y z
N MET A 1 -13.87 -14.94 3.23
CA MET A 1 -13.98 -14.20 4.52
C MET A 1 -12.60 -14.06 5.12
N ILE A 2 -12.12 -12.85 5.37
CA ILE A 2 -10.78 -12.60 5.94
C ILE A 2 -10.90 -12.50 7.45
N GLN A 3 -10.20 -13.37 8.19
CA GLN A 3 -10.12 -13.28 9.65
C GLN A 3 -8.75 -12.77 10.07
N ILE A 4 -8.73 -11.65 10.80
CA ILE A 4 -7.52 -11.06 11.35
C ILE A 4 -7.42 -11.41 12.85
N LYS A 5 -6.36 -12.14 13.25
CA LYS A 5 -6.17 -12.61 14.62
C LYS A 5 -5.25 -11.70 15.43
N LYS A 6 -5.54 -11.55 16.71
CA LYS A 6 -4.79 -10.72 17.67
C LYS A 6 -3.83 -11.58 18.49
N THR A 7 -2.52 -11.37 18.39
CA THR A 7 -1.51 -12.03 19.24
C THR A 7 -1.14 -11.11 20.41
N ARG A 8 -1.22 -11.62 21.65
CA ARG A 8 -0.61 -10.96 22.81
C ARG A 8 0.81 -11.46 22.95
N GLN A 9 1.79 -10.57 22.91
CA GLN A 9 3.13 -10.89 23.41
C GLN A 9 3.05 -10.92 24.95
N ASN A 10 3.21 -12.10 25.53
CA ASN A 10 3.63 -12.24 26.93
C ASN A 10 5.11 -12.63 26.94
N GLN A 11 5.91 -11.77 27.48
CA GLN A 11 7.18 -12.21 28.07
C GLN A 11 6.84 -13.07 29.27
N THR A 12 7.32 -14.27 29.27
CA THR A 12 7.55 -15.34 30.24
C THR A 12 6.93 -16.67 29.80
N MET A 13 7.79 -17.67 29.80
CA MET A 13 7.42 -19.06 29.52
C MET A 13 6.31 -19.55 30.47
N SER A 14 5.14 -19.76 29.94
CA SER A 14 4.13 -20.66 30.47
C SER A 14 3.19 -21.04 29.33
N SER A 15 3.08 -22.34 29.10
CA SER A 15 2.26 -22.99 28.09
C SER A 15 0.76 -22.80 28.38
N ASN A 16 0.22 -21.63 28.08
CA ASN A 16 -1.22 -21.40 28.01
C ASN A 16 -1.57 -21.00 26.58
N ASN A 17 -1.92 -21.97 25.76
CA ASN A 17 -2.54 -21.78 24.45
C ASN A 17 -3.92 -21.10 24.64
N LYS A 18 -3.95 -19.78 24.85
CA LYS A 18 -5.19 -19.04 24.63
C LYS A 18 -5.45 -19.00 23.12
N PRO A 19 -6.65 -19.38 22.66
CA PRO A 19 -6.98 -19.30 21.25
C PRO A 19 -6.79 -17.88 20.74
N LEU A 20 -6.22 -17.75 19.54
CA LEU A 20 -6.07 -16.46 18.86
C LEU A 20 -7.46 -15.84 18.71
N GLN A 21 -7.62 -14.61 19.14
CA GLN A 21 -8.90 -13.90 19.03
C GLN A 21 -8.93 -13.15 17.69
N GLY A 22 -9.91 -13.46 16.85
CA GLY A 22 -10.13 -12.73 15.59
C GLY A 22 -10.44 -11.24 15.86
N ARG A 23 -9.94 -10.36 14.98
CA ARG A 23 -10.35 -8.96 14.96
C ARG A 23 -11.77 -8.85 14.39
N ARG A 24 -12.53 -7.89 14.87
CA ARG A 24 -13.84 -7.55 14.30
C ARG A 24 -13.70 -6.36 13.37
N ILE A 25 -14.53 -6.32 12.34
CA ILE A 25 -14.72 -5.11 11.53
C ILE A 25 -15.38 -4.08 12.45
N GLU A 26 -14.72 -2.95 12.61
CA GLU A 26 -15.21 -1.86 13.45
C GLU A 26 -16.02 -0.86 12.63
N GLN A 27 -15.59 -0.59 11.41
CA GLN A 27 -16.26 0.31 10.49
C GLN A 27 -16.11 -0.19 9.06
N GLN A 28 -17.16 -0.08 8.27
CA GLN A 28 -17.15 -0.26 6.83
C GLN A 28 -17.45 1.08 6.17
N VAL A 29 -16.64 1.46 5.20
CA VAL A 29 -16.80 2.71 4.46
C VAL A 29 -16.79 2.44 2.97
N MET A 30 -17.51 3.24 2.22
CA MET A 30 -17.45 3.26 0.76
C MET A 30 -16.45 4.32 0.31
N GLY A 31 -15.63 3.98 -0.67
CA GLY A 31 -14.76 4.97 -1.30
C GLY A 31 -15.57 6.05 -2.03
N GLN A 32 -15.01 7.24 -2.13
CA GLN A 32 -15.64 8.41 -2.74
C GLN A 32 -15.01 8.68 -4.09
N ALA A 33 -15.82 8.70 -5.15
CA ALA A 33 -15.36 9.11 -6.47
C ALA A 33 -14.89 10.56 -6.45
N THR A 34 -13.71 10.82 -6.99
CA THR A 34 -13.13 12.17 -7.07
C THR A 34 -12.14 12.25 -8.24
N ARG A 35 -11.52 13.41 -8.40
CA ARG A 35 -10.39 13.63 -9.32
C ARG A 35 -9.25 14.28 -8.56
N ASP A 36 -8.02 13.97 -8.93
CA ASP A 36 -6.81 14.57 -8.38
C ASP A 36 -5.76 14.73 -9.49
N GLY A 37 -4.61 15.33 -9.18
CA GLY A 37 -3.62 15.66 -10.20
C GLY A 37 -4.20 16.57 -11.28
N ASP A 38 -3.85 16.34 -12.54
CA ASP A 38 -4.45 17.03 -13.70
C ASP A 38 -5.67 16.26 -14.25
N GLY A 39 -6.67 16.10 -13.37
CA GLY A 39 -7.95 15.52 -13.71
C GLY A 39 -8.03 13.99 -13.67
N VAL A 40 -7.08 13.31 -13.07
CA VAL A 40 -7.10 11.85 -12.92
C VAL A 40 -8.30 11.40 -12.09
N LYS A 41 -9.12 10.53 -12.67
CA LYS A 41 -10.29 9.95 -12.01
C LYS A 41 -9.86 8.85 -11.04
N LEU A 42 -10.34 8.93 -9.82
CA LEU A 42 -10.01 7.96 -8.79
C LEU A 42 -11.13 7.79 -7.75
N THR A 43 -11.01 6.76 -6.95
CA THR A 43 -11.84 6.53 -5.77
C THR A 43 -10.98 6.72 -4.53
N ARG A 44 -11.27 7.74 -3.74
CA ARG A 44 -10.61 7.98 -2.45
C ARG A 44 -11.22 7.09 -1.38
N VAL A 45 -10.46 6.08 -0.95
CA VAL A 45 -10.91 5.05 0.00
C VAL A 45 -10.71 5.50 1.44
N LEU A 46 -9.50 5.99 1.76
CA LEU A 46 -9.20 6.58 3.05
C LEU A 46 -9.06 8.09 2.90
N THR A 47 -9.82 8.82 3.71
CA THR A 47 -9.87 10.28 3.71
C THR A 47 -9.27 10.85 4.99
N GLN A 48 -9.14 12.18 5.07
CA GLN A 48 -8.68 12.88 6.27
C GLN A 48 -9.50 12.54 7.53
N ALA A 49 -10.78 12.18 7.38
CA ALA A 49 -11.62 11.76 8.50
C ALA A 49 -11.13 10.49 9.20
N HIS A 50 -10.38 9.64 8.49
CA HIS A 50 -9.85 8.38 9.01
C HIS A 50 -8.43 8.50 9.58
N GLN A 51 -7.66 9.54 9.23
CA GLN A 51 -6.23 9.65 9.55
C GLN A 51 -5.94 9.52 11.05
N ARG A 52 -6.70 10.24 11.88
CA ARG A 52 -6.46 10.23 13.34
C ARG A 52 -6.63 8.84 13.96
N ARG A 53 -7.53 8.04 13.39
CA ARG A 53 -7.85 6.71 13.89
C ARG A 53 -6.94 5.63 13.31
N LEU A 54 -6.57 5.79 12.04
CA LEU A 54 -5.80 4.81 11.28
C LEU A 54 -4.31 5.17 11.14
N ASP A 55 -3.79 6.17 11.89
CA ASP A 55 -2.37 6.44 11.86
C ASP A 55 -1.56 5.13 11.95
N PRO A 56 -0.56 4.90 11.08
CA PRO A 56 0.09 5.83 10.17
C PRO A 56 -0.54 5.96 8.77
N PHE A 57 -1.70 5.39 8.48
CA PHE A 57 -2.34 5.49 7.17
C PHE A 57 -3.01 6.85 7.02
N LEU A 58 -2.54 7.65 6.04
CA LEU A 58 -3.04 9.00 5.78
C LEU A 58 -4.11 9.03 4.70
N MET A 59 -3.92 8.26 3.63
CA MET A 59 -4.79 8.24 2.46
C MET A 59 -4.60 6.95 1.69
N LEU A 60 -5.67 6.47 1.07
CA LEU A 60 -5.62 5.45 0.02
C LEU A 60 -6.51 5.91 -1.11
N ASP A 61 -5.93 6.05 -2.30
CA ASP A 61 -6.64 6.26 -3.54
C ASP A 61 -6.52 5.03 -4.43
N ASN A 62 -7.62 4.66 -5.07
CA ASN A 62 -7.66 3.67 -6.13
C ASN A 62 -7.99 4.40 -7.43
N PHE A 63 -7.05 4.44 -8.36
CA PHE A 63 -7.25 4.95 -9.69
C PHE A 63 -7.41 3.79 -10.67
N GLY A 64 -8.33 3.92 -11.64
CA GLY A 64 -8.55 2.88 -12.63
C GLY A 64 -9.51 3.35 -13.72
N SER A 65 -9.05 3.31 -14.96
CA SER A 65 -9.85 3.58 -16.17
C SER A 65 -9.20 2.94 -17.40
N ASP A 66 -10.01 2.63 -18.39
CA ASP A 66 -9.59 2.29 -19.75
C ASP A 66 -9.74 3.47 -20.72
N ASP A 67 -10.30 4.60 -20.24
CA ASP A 67 -10.39 5.85 -20.99
C ASP A 67 -9.17 6.75 -20.70
N PRO A 68 -8.32 7.03 -21.70
CA PRO A 68 -7.15 7.91 -21.53
C PRO A 68 -7.49 9.31 -21.03
N ASN A 69 -8.70 9.82 -21.27
CA ASN A 69 -9.14 11.12 -20.78
C ASN A 69 -9.31 11.14 -19.24
N ASP A 70 -9.45 9.98 -18.62
CA ASP A 70 -9.58 9.86 -17.17
C ASP A 70 -8.24 9.82 -16.43
N TYR A 71 -7.11 9.53 -17.13
CA TYR A 71 -5.80 9.41 -16.49
C TYR A 71 -4.67 10.19 -17.20
N GLY A 72 -4.85 10.59 -18.47
CA GLY A 72 -3.77 11.12 -19.32
C GLY A 72 -3.08 12.39 -18.78
N GLY A 73 -3.77 13.20 -17.99
CA GLY A 73 -3.17 14.37 -17.34
C GLY A 73 -2.14 14.02 -16.26
N GLY A 74 -2.23 12.83 -15.67
CA GLY A 74 -1.32 12.36 -14.64
C GLY A 74 -1.28 13.26 -13.41
N PHE A 75 -0.13 13.21 -12.71
CA PHE A 75 0.15 14.05 -11.55
C PHE A 75 1.41 14.88 -11.86
N PRO A 76 1.24 16.10 -12.42
CA PRO A 76 2.34 17.03 -12.69
C PRO A 76 3.11 17.37 -11.42
N ASP A 77 4.21 18.11 -11.54
CA ASP A 77 5.08 18.47 -10.43
C ASP A 77 4.33 18.95 -9.19
N HIS A 78 4.45 18.19 -8.12
CA HIS A 78 3.82 18.47 -6.83
C HIS A 78 4.73 18.07 -5.66
N PRO A 79 4.61 18.76 -4.49
CA PRO A 79 5.49 18.53 -3.36
C PRO A 79 4.91 17.53 -2.36
N HIS A 80 5.80 16.73 -1.74
CA HIS A 80 5.51 15.92 -0.56
C HIS A 80 6.52 16.20 0.55
N ARG A 81 6.10 16.08 1.82
CA ARG A 81 6.98 16.25 2.97
C ARG A 81 6.45 15.53 4.21
N GLY A 82 7.32 14.82 4.91
CA GLY A 82 7.05 14.24 6.22
C GLY A 82 6.22 12.96 6.23
N PHE A 83 6.09 12.31 5.09
CA PHE A 83 5.38 11.04 4.94
C PHE A 83 5.97 10.22 3.78
N GLU A 84 5.43 9.05 3.55
CA GLU A 84 5.78 8.15 2.46
C GLU A 84 4.60 7.97 1.52
N THR A 85 4.87 7.82 0.22
CA THR A 85 3.88 7.40 -0.77
C THR A 85 4.25 6.01 -1.30
N VAL A 86 3.24 5.18 -1.52
CA VAL A 86 3.40 3.86 -2.11
C VAL A 86 2.45 3.74 -3.28
N THR A 87 3.01 3.73 -4.49
CA THR A 87 2.26 3.51 -5.72
C THR A 87 2.36 2.02 -6.06
N TYR A 88 1.24 1.33 -6.16
CA TYR A 88 1.16 -0.06 -6.60
C TYR A 88 0.36 -0.14 -7.89
N MET A 89 1.02 -0.49 -8.98
CA MET A 89 0.39 -0.64 -10.29
C MET A 89 -0.24 -2.02 -10.43
N ILE A 90 -1.54 -2.07 -10.72
CA ILE A 90 -2.22 -3.29 -11.15
C ILE A 90 -2.07 -3.47 -12.65
N ALA A 91 -2.30 -2.39 -13.41
CA ALA A 91 -2.16 -2.38 -14.86
C ALA A 91 -1.68 -1.01 -15.34
N GLY A 92 -0.98 -1.00 -16.45
CA GLY A 92 -0.45 0.22 -17.08
C GLY A 92 0.99 0.54 -16.73
N ARG A 93 1.44 1.71 -17.15
CA ARG A 93 2.80 2.21 -16.95
C ARG A 93 2.77 3.67 -16.52
N MET A 94 3.55 3.98 -15.50
CA MET A 94 3.68 5.32 -14.95
C MET A 94 5.16 5.67 -14.81
N ARG A 95 5.55 6.79 -15.39
CA ARG A 95 6.88 7.37 -15.24
C ARG A 95 6.87 8.38 -14.13
N HIS A 96 7.79 8.23 -13.19
CA HIS A 96 8.01 9.25 -12.19
C HIS A 96 9.35 9.97 -12.40
N LYS A 97 9.40 11.25 -12.01
CA LYS A 97 10.60 12.09 -11.98
C LYS A 97 10.57 12.96 -10.75
N ASP A 98 11.74 13.26 -10.19
CA ASP A 98 11.84 14.14 -9.04
C ASP A 98 12.82 15.30 -9.21
N SER A 99 12.75 16.25 -8.28
CA SER A 99 13.61 17.43 -8.23
C SER A 99 15.09 17.13 -7.90
N ALA A 100 15.43 15.90 -7.49
CA ALA A 100 16.81 15.46 -7.24
C ALA A 100 17.44 14.74 -8.46
N GLY A 101 16.67 14.56 -9.54
CA GLY A 101 17.11 13.94 -10.77
C GLY A 101 16.91 12.43 -10.82
N HIS A 102 16.13 11.87 -9.91
CA HIS A 102 15.71 10.47 -10.01
C HIS A 102 14.57 10.35 -11.01
N GLU A 103 14.62 9.28 -11.80
CA GLU A 103 13.58 8.92 -12.76
C GLU A 103 13.39 7.41 -12.73
N GLY A 104 12.16 6.94 -12.79
CA GLY A 104 11.81 5.52 -12.82
C GLY A 104 10.57 5.25 -13.64
N LEU A 105 10.47 4.01 -14.12
CA LEU A 105 9.29 3.50 -14.82
C LEU A 105 8.67 2.38 -13.99
N LEU A 106 7.46 2.63 -13.53
CA LEU A 106 6.63 1.67 -12.84
C LEU A 106 5.69 0.99 -13.82
N GLN A 107 5.67 -0.34 -13.82
CA GLN A 107 4.91 -1.16 -14.76
C GLN A 107 3.91 -2.07 -14.01
N ASN A 108 3.15 -2.85 -14.78
CA ASN A 108 2.17 -3.81 -14.25
C ASN A 108 2.73 -4.63 -13.10
N GLY A 109 2.03 -4.62 -11.97
CA GLY A 109 2.37 -5.35 -10.76
C GLY A 109 3.55 -4.80 -9.97
N GLY A 110 4.20 -3.73 -10.45
CA GLY A 110 5.32 -3.09 -9.75
C GLY A 110 4.88 -2.16 -8.63
N VAL A 111 5.81 -1.86 -7.74
CA VAL A 111 5.62 -0.96 -6.59
C VAL A 111 6.71 0.09 -6.57
N GLN A 112 6.33 1.34 -6.38
CA GLN A 112 7.25 2.40 -6.00
C GLN A 112 6.98 2.85 -4.58
N TRP A 113 8.00 2.83 -3.76
CA TRP A 113 7.96 3.33 -2.39
C TRP A 113 8.83 4.55 -2.27
N MET A 114 8.22 5.72 -2.09
CA MET A 114 8.92 6.99 -1.93
C MET A 114 8.84 7.46 -0.49
N THR A 115 9.97 7.69 0.15
CA THR A 115 10.06 8.41 1.41
C THR A 115 10.30 9.88 1.09
N ALA A 116 9.29 10.74 1.30
CA ALA A 116 9.45 12.16 1.02
C ALA A 116 10.33 12.90 2.05
N GLY A 117 10.34 12.44 3.31
CA GLY A 117 11.22 12.96 4.35
C GLY A 117 11.16 14.50 4.47
N ARG A 118 12.33 15.15 4.39
CA ARG A 118 12.44 16.63 4.48
C ARG A 118 11.83 17.40 3.32
N GLY A 119 11.42 16.69 2.25
CA GLY A 119 10.71 17.26 1.11
C GLY A 119 11.27 16.82 -0.22
N VAL A 120 10.38 16.56 -1.16
CA VAL A 120 10.65 16.25 -2.57
C VAL A 120 9.55 16.87 -3.42
N VAL A 121 9.90 17.33 -4.61
CA VAL A 121 8.94 17.67 -5.67
C VAL A 121 9.06 16.59 -6.72
N HIS A 122 7.95 15.98 -7.11
CA HIS A 122 7.95 14.94 -8.13
C HIS A 122 6.73 15.01 -9.04
N SER A 123 6.79 14.27 -10.13
CA SER A 123 5.67 14.05 -11.04
C SER A 123 5.49 12.56 -11.31
N GLU A 124 4.25 12.15 -11.56
CA GLU A 124 3.85 10.80 -11.92
C GLU A 124 3.00 10.87 -13.18
N MET A 125 3.58 10.50 -14.31
CA MET A 125 2.96 10.68 -15.63
C MET A 125 2.69 9.33 -16.29
N PRO A 126 1.48 9.08 -16.81
CA PRO A 126 1.19 7.91 -17.63
C PRO A 126 2.16 7.80 -18.80
N GLU A 127 2.65 6.60 -19.07
CA GLU A 127 3.49 6.31 -20.23
C GLU A 127 2.78 5.44 -21.27
N GLN A 128 1.48 5.63 -21.41
CA GLN A 128 0.64 4.96 -22.39
C GLN A 128 -0.41 5.91 -22.93
N GLU A 129 -0.75 5.74 -24.20
CA GLU A 129 -1.76 6.53 -24.89
C GLU A 129 -3.12 5.83 -24.91
N GLU A 130 -3.15 4.53 -24.64
CA GLU A 130 -4.33 3.68 -24.62
C GLU A 130 -4.19 2.51 -23.64
N GLY A 131 -5.28 1.83 -23.37
CA GLY A 131 -5.36 0.67 -22.48
C GLY A 131 -5.65 1.02 -21.05
N VAL A 132 -5.76 -0.02 -20.21
CA VAL A 132 -6.12 0.13 -18.80
C VAL A 132 -4.93 0.70 -18.02
N MET A 133 -5.21 1.72 -17.23
CA MET A 133 -4.35 2.19 -16.17
C MET A 133 -5.05 2.01 -14.84
N GLU A 134 -4.53 1.18 -13.95
CA GLU A 134 -5.14 0.84 -12.66
C GLU A 134 -4.07 0.67 -11.58
N GLY A 135 -4.34 1.20 -10.41
CA GLY A 135 -3.43 1.06 -9.28
C GLY A 135 -3.91 1.75 -8.02
N PHE A 136 -3.02 1.77 -7.06
CA PHE A 136 -3.25 2.36 -5.74
C PHE A 136 -2.16 3.37 -5.40
N GLN A 137 -2.56 4.45 -4.75
CA GLN A 137 -1.67 5.40 -4.10
C GLN A 137 -1.97 5.38 -2.60
N LEU A 138 -1.06 4.82 -1.81
CA LEU A 138 -1.15 4.78 -0.36
C LEU A 138 -0.20 5.81 0.25
N TRP A 139 -0.67 6.62 1.21
CA TRP A 139 0.16 7.52 1.98
C TRP A 139 0.32 7.02 3.41
N LEU A 140 1.59 6.95 3.86
CA LEU A 140 1.98 6.52 5.20
C LEU A 140 2.69 7.63 5.95
N ASN A 141 2.18 7.98 7.11
CA ASN A 141 2.79 9.01 7.96
C ASN A 141 4.16 8.55 8.49
N LEU A 142 5.13 9.45 8.52
CA LEU A 142 6.37 9.23 9.24
C LEU A 142 6.24 9.75 10.69
N PRO A 143 6.85 9.08 11.66
CA PRO A 143 6.91 9.60 13.02
C PRO A 143 7.73 10.91 13.05
N SER A 144 7.48 11.72 14.06
CA SER A 144 8.04 13.09 14.16
C SER A 144 9.56 13.14 13.99
N TYR A 145 10.27 12.18 14.55
CA TYR A 145 11.75 12.13 14.50
C TYR A 145 12.30 11.73 13.12
N GLN A 146 11.48 11.17 12.22
CA GLN A 146 11.86 10.82 10.84
C GLN A 146 11.28 11.76 9.78
N LYS A 147 10.40 12.68 10.13
CA LYS A 147 9.78 13.60 9.15
C LYS A 147 10.79 14.42 8.33
N MET A 148 11.99 14.61 8.87
CA MET A 148 13.06 15.38 8.22
C MET A 148 14.21 14.51 7.69
N CYS A 149 14.01 13.19 7.57
CA CYS A 149 15.01 12.30 6.97
C CYS A 149 15.27 12.65 5.49
N THR A 150 16.33 12.11 4.93
CA THR A 150 16.67 12.28 3.52
C THR A 150 15.61 11.57 2.66
N PRO A 151 15.11 12.19 1.59
CA PRO A 151 14.25 11.53 0.63
C PRO A 151 14.92 10.29 0.03
N ALA A 152 14.12 9.26 -0.23
CA ALA A 152 14.60 8.02 -0.80
C ALA A 152 13.50 7.34 -1.64
N TYR A 153 13.91 6.53 -2.62
CA TYR A 153 13.04 5.74 -3.47
C TYR A 153 13.44 4.28 -3.46
N LEU A 154 12.45 3.43 -3.66
CA LEU A 154 12.62 2.01 -3.90
C LEU A 154 11.63 1.61 -4.98
N ASP A 155 12.13 1.34 -6.19
CA ASP A 155 11.36 0.83 -7.32
C ASP A 155 11.49 -0.69 -7.36
N ILE A 156 10.36 -1.39 -7.24
CA ILE A 156 10.30 -2.84 -7.17
C ILE A 156 9.49 -3.32 -8.36
N GLN A 157 10.12 -4.07 -9.25
CA GLN A 157 9.44 -4.69 -10.38
C GLN A 157 8.58 -5.88 -9.91
N SER A 158 7.56 -6.20 -10.69
CA SER A 158 6.57 -7.23 -10.35
C SER A 158 7.17 -8.59 -10.02
N ASP A 159 8.19 -9.01 -10.76
CA ASP A 159 8.88 -10.30 -10.60
C ASP A 159 9.73 -10.40 -9.32
N SER A 160 10.06 -9.25 -8.74
CA SER A 160 10.78 -9.16 -7.48
C SER A 160 9.87 -9.18 -6.25
N ILE A 161 8.53 -9.13 -6.42
CA ILE A 161 7.58 -9.20 -5.32
C ILE A 161 7.29 -10.66 -5.00
N PRO A 162 7.64 -11.15 -3.79
CA PRO A 162 7.38 -12.53 -3.41
C PRO A 162 5.90 -12.87 -3.39
N GLU A 163 5.58 -14.05 -3.89
CA GLU A 163 4.23 -14.59 -3.92
C GLU A 163 4.19 -15.99 -3.31
N TYR A 164 3.08 -16.36 -2.70
CA TYR A 164 2.84 -17.74 -2.27
C TYR A 164 1.38 -18.13 -2.42
N GLN A 165 1.14 -19.45 -2.49
CA GLN A 165 -0.21 -20.02 -2.48
C GLN A 165 -0.60 -20.39 -1.04
N PHE A 166 -1.71 -19.84 -0.58
CA PHE A 166 -2.28 -20.16 0.72
C PHE A 166 -3.46 -21.12 0.52
N ASN A 167 -3.36 -22.33 1.13
CA ASN A 167 -4.34 -23.42 1.01
C ASN A 167 -4.71 -23.79 -0.45
N GLY A 168 -3.83 -23.56 -1.40
CA GLY A 168 -3.98 -23.97 -2.80
C GLY A 168 -5.01 -23.17 -3.62
N SER A 169 -5.69 -22.18 -3.03
CA SER A 169 -6.74 -21.40 -3.70
C SER A 169 -6.67 -19.90 -3.45
N ILE A 170 -5.67 -19.44 -2.73
CA ILE A 170 -5.46 -18.02 -2.46
C ILE A 170 -4.02 -17.67 -2.81
N LYS A 171 -3.85 -16.80 -3.79
CA LYS A 171 -2.55 -16.24 -4.14
C LYS A 171 -2.32 -14.99 -3.31
N VAL A 172 -1.17 -14.90 -2.66
CA VAL A 172 -0.78 -13.75 -1.83
C VAL A 172 0.52 -13.17 -2.34
N ARG A 173 0.51 -11.89 -2.69
CA ARG A 173 1.70 -11.09 -2.98
C ARG A 173 2.10 -10.34 -1.73
N VAL A 174 3.34 -10.47 -1.31
CA VAL A 174 3.86 -9.82 -0.11
C VAL A 174 4.68 -8.61 -0.53
N ILE A 175 4.06 -7.43 -0.53
CA ILE A 175 4.72 -6.18 -0.93
C ILE A 175 5.66 -5.73 0.19
N SER A 176 5.17 -5.68 1.43
CA SER A 176 5.94 -5.28 2.61
C SER A 176 5.55 -6.09 3.84
N GLY A 177 6.46 -6.26 4.78
CA GLY A 177 6.26 -7.04 6.00
C GLY A 177 6.45 -8.53 5.79
N GLU A 178 5.81 -9.36 6.60
CA GLU A 178 5.91 -10.81 6.54
C GLU A 178 4.53 -11.46 6.61
N SER A 179 4.28 -12.43 5.75
CA SER A 179 3.07 -13.22 5.73
C SER A 179 3.40 -14.70 5.52
N ASN A 180 2.93 -15.58 6.41
CA ASN A 180 3.14 -17.03 6.35
C ASN A 180 4.62 -17.45 6.14
N GLY A 181 5.58 -16.73 6.78
CA GLY A 181 7.01 -16.98 6.65
C GLY A 181 7.65 -16.43 5.36
N VAL A 182 6.87 -15.74 4.51
CA VAL A 182 7.38 -15.08 3.31
C VAL A 182 7.57 -13.60 3.61
N SER A 183 8.81 -13.12 3.48
CA SER A 183 9.15 -11.70 3.63
C SER A 183 8.85 -10.93 2.35
N GLY A 184 8.32 -9.72 2.49
CA GLY A 184 7.99 -8.84 1.38
C GLY A 184 9.21 -8.28 0.64
N ALA A 185 8.95 -7.71 -0.54
CA ALA A 185 10.00 -7.14 -1.39
C ALA A 185 10.63 -5.86 -0.81
N VAL A 186 9.88 -5.11 0.01
CA VAL A 186 10.41 -3.88 0.63
C VAL A 186 11.34 -4.24 1.77
N LEU A 187 12.63 -4.30 1.45
CA LEU A 187 13.69 -4.57 2.43
C LEU A 187 14.38 -3.24 2.79
N ARG A 188 14.18 -2.78 3.99
CA ARG A 188 14.88 -1.61 4.55
C ARG A 188 15.53 -1.96 5.88
N PRO A 189 16.64 -1.30 6.24
CA PRO A 189 17.18 -1.42 7.59
C PRO A 189 16.13 -1.04 8.64
N PRO A 190 16.06 -1.73 9.78
CA PRO A 190 15.08 -1.46 10.84
C PRO A 190 15.03 0.01 11.30
N GLU A 191 16.16 0.71 11.21
CA GLU A 191 16.29 2.12 11.58
C GLU A 191 15.50 3.06 10.67
N LEU A 192 15.21 2.62 9.42
CA LEU A 192 14.42 3.36 8.43
C LEU A 192 12.95 2.93 8.42
N PHE A 193 12.58 1.89 9.17
CA PHE A 193 11.20 1.39 9.28
C PHE A 193 10.55 1.83 10.58
N ALA A 194 10.15 3.07 10.64
CA ALA A 194 9.40 3.53 11.80
C ALA A 194 8.00 2.92 11.88
N THR A 195 7.39 2.61 10.76
CA THR A 195 6.00 2.16 10.68
C THR A 195 5.86 0.65 10.48
N ASN A 196 6.87 -0.01 9.90
CA ASN A 196 6.91 -1.45 9.60
C ASN A 196 5.56 -1.99 9.09
N PRO A 197 5.03 -1.48 7.98
CA PRO A 197 3.72 -1.84 7.49
C PRO A 197 3.72 -3.25 6.89
N LEU A 198 2.62 -3.99 7.11
CA LEU A 198 2.29 -5.17 6.34
C LEU A 198 1.40 -4.73 5.16
N TYR A 199 1.87 -4.94 3.94
CA TYR A 199 1.11 -4.67 2.73
C TYR A 199 1.02 -5.94 1.89
N LEU A 200 -0.19 -6.45 1.75
CA LEU A 200 -0.51 -7.67 1.00
C LEU A 200 -1.51 -7.36 -0.11
N ASP A 201 -1.34 -8.01 -1.26
CA ASP A 201 -2.37 -8.14 -2.28
C ASP A 201 -2.81 -9.60 -2.33
N ILE A 202 -4.11 -9.86 -2.12
CA ILE A 202 -4.65 -11.19 -1.84
C ILE A 202 -5.72 -11.52 -2.88
N HIS A 203 -5.50 -12.55 -3.67
CA HIS A 203 -6.41 -13.01 -4.72
C HIS A 203 -7.03 -14.36 -4.33
N PHE A 204 -8.35 -14.38 -4.28
CA PHE A 204 -9.14 -15.59 -4.03
C PHE A 204 -9.60 -16.18 -5.37
N GLU A 205 -9.20 -17.42 -5.65
CA GLU A 205 -9.64 -18.14 -6.86
C GLU A 205 -11.02 -18.79 -6.66
N ASN A 206 -11.36 -19.08 -5.40
CA ASN A 206 -12.61 -19.71 -4.98
C ASN A 206 -13.03 -19.15 -3.61
N ASP A 207 -14.21 -19.59 -3.15
CA ASP A 207 -14.65 -19.34 -1.77
C ASP A 207 -13.66 -19.98 -0.79
N ALA A 208 -12.92 -19.16 -0.08
CA ALA A 208 -11.89 -19.59 0.84
C ALA A 208 -11.74 -18.61 2.02
N CYS A 209 -11.00 -19.02 3.04
CA CYS A 209 -10.70 -18.19 4.21
C CYS A 209 -9.19 -17.95 4.29
N PHE A 210 -8.79 -16.70 4.38
CA PHE A 210 -7.41 -16.28 4.62
C PHE A 210 -7.25 -15.79 6.05
N GLU A 211 -6.18 -16.22 6.71
CA GLU A 211 -5.86 -15.81 8.08
C GLU A 211 -4.46 -15.20 8.14
N GLN A 212 -4.37 -13.99 8.70
CA GLN A 212 -3.12 -13.29 8.93
C GLN A 212 -2.99 -12.87 10.38
N THR A 213 -1.90 -13.25 11.02
CA THR A 213 -1.57 -12.76 12.36
C THR A 213 -1.01 -11.34 12.27
N LEU A 214 -1.57 -10.44 13.06
CA LEU A 214 -1.12 -9.05 13.15
C LEU A 214 -0.69 -8.70 14.57
N ASN A 215 0.26 -7.77 14.67
CA ASN A 215 0.56 -7.14 15.96
C ASN A 215 -0.72 -6.49 16.52
N PRO A 216 -1.10 -6.78 17.77
CA PRO A 216 -2.35 -6.25 18.36
C PRO A 216 -2.40 -4.72 18.44
N LEU A 217 -1.26 -4.04 18.40
CA LEU A 217 -1.16 -2.58 18.44
C LEU A 217 -1.24 -1.92 17.06
N HIS A 218 -1.15 -2.70 15.98
CA HIS A 218 -1.22 -2.14 14.63
C HIS A 218 -2.66 -1.86 14.22
N ASN A 219 -2.89 -0.69 13.65
CA ASN A 219 -4.09 -0.41 12.88
C ASN A 219 -4.07 -1.25 11.59
N ALA A 220 -5.24 -1.64 11.11
CA ALA A 220 -5.37 -2.39 9.88
C ALA A 220 -6.68 -2.00 9.17
N PHE A 221 -6.63 -2.01 7.86
CA PHE A 221 -7.80 -1.93 7.00
C PHE A 221 -7.70 -2.96 5.88
N LEU A 222 -8.83 -3.24 5.25
CA LEU A 222 -8.93 -4.05 4.06
C LEU A 222 -9.68 -3.25 3.01
N PHE A 223 -9.24 -3.32 1.76
CA PHE A 223 -9.94 -2.77 0.63
C PHE A 223 -10.24 -3.89 -0.36
N VAL A 224 -11.53 -4.09 -0.67
CA VAL A 224 -11.97 -5.02 -1.71
C VAL A 224 -12.08 -4.23 -3.00
N TYR A 225 -11.14 -4.44 -3.92
CA TYR A 225 -11.10 -3.71 -5.18
C TYR A 225 -11.69 -4.50 -6.36
N ARG A 226 -11.87 -5.81 -6.19
CA ARG A 226 -12.56 -6.69 -7.14
C ARG A 226 -13.40 -7.71 -6.39
N GLY A 227 -14.59 -8.00 -6.88
CA GLY A 227 -15.54 -8.90 -6.23
C GLY A 227 -16.28 -8.27 -5.04
N HIS A 228 -16.73 -9.11 -4.13
CA HIS A 228 -17.56 -8.71 -2.97
C HIS A 228 -17.44 -9.72 -1.82
#